data_4d89b52910975bf43b93e84b663cab91
#
_entry.id   4d89b52910975bf43b93e84b663cab91
#
_cell.length_a   1.000
_cell.length_b   1.000
_cell.length_c   1.000
_cell.angle_alpha   90.00
_cell.angle_beta   90.00
_cell.angle_gamma   90.00
#
_symmetry.space_group_name_H-M   'P 1'
#
loop_
_entity.id
_entity.type
_entity.pdbx_description
1 polymer ?
#
loop_
_entity_poly.entity_id
_entity_poly.type
_entity_poly.pdbx_seq_one_letter_code
_entity_poly.pdbx_strand_id
1 'polypeptide(L)'
;MYKRQLKDEPLTAPALERWSRSKRIVLPRVEGDIMRFYDYDPASMNDSGSFGISEPEATALCRPEEIDFIIVPGVAFTAAGMRLGRGKGFYDKYLSQPGFRAFKAGVCYPHQVVEELPADPFDVPVDHLCCGR
;
A
#
# COMPACT_ATOMS: atom_id res chain seq x y z
N MET A 1 -5.32 0.27 5.51
CA MET A 1 -5.11 -0.82 5.94
C MET A 1 -4.73 -0.72 7.15
N TYR A 2 -5.29 -1.06 7.98
CA TYR A 2 -4.33 -1.49 8.72
C TYR A 2 -4.27 -2.94 8.54
N LYS A 3 -3.24 -3.40 8.02
CA LYS A 3 -2.92 -4.80 8.00
C LYS A 3 -1.89 -5.08 9.06
N ARG A 4 -1.68 -6.33 9.35
CA ARG A 4 -0.64 -6.70 10.29
C ARG A 4 0.70 -6.16 9.81
N GLN A 5 1.39 -5.45 10.69
CA GLN A 5 2.70 -4.92 10.41
C GLN A 5 3.70 -6.06 10.36
N LEU A 6 4.45 -6.16 9.30
CA LEU A 6 5.52 -7.14 9.15
C LEU A 6 6.84 -6.54 9.59
N LYS A 7 7.79 -7.39 9.99
CA LYS A 7 9.08 -6.93 10.51
C LYS A 7 9.89 -6.12 9.51
N ASP A 8 9.72 -6.42 8.23
CA ASP A 8 10.47 -5.75 7.17
C ASP A 8 9.73 -4.57 6.56
N GLU A 9 8.66 -4.12 7.18
CA GLU A 9 7.89 -2.97 6.72
C GLU A 9 7.98 -1.83 7.73
N PRO A 10 8.04 -0.57 7.24
CA PRO A 10 7.98 0.58 8.15
C PRO A 10 6.67 0.62 8.92
N LEU A 11 6.74 1.18 10.13
CA LEU A 11 5.57 1.33 10.97
C LEU A 11 4.70 2.47 10.45
N THR A 12 3.46 2.17 10.10
CA THR A 12 2.55 3.14 9.46
C THR A 12 1.38 3.58 10.32
N ALA A 13 1.04 2.86 11.37
CA ALA A 13 -0.15 3.18 12.18
C ALA A 13 -0.17 4.61 12.74
N PRO A 14 0.93 5.15 13.28
CA PRO A 14 0.92 6.54 13.77
C PRO A 14 0.67 7.56 12.65
N ALA A 15 1.18 7.30 11.45
CA ALA A 15 0.95 8.19 10.32
C ALA A 15 -0.51 8.18 9.88
N LEU A 16 -1.14 7.00 9.88
CA LEU A 16 -2.55 6.89 9.52
C LEU A 16 -3.43 7.71 10.45
N GLU A 17 -3.20 7.60 11.76
CA GLU A 17 -3.97 8.35 12.73
C GLU A 17 -3.81 9.86 12.52
N ARG A 18 -2.59 10.30 12.30
CA ARG A 18 -2.28 11.71 12.11
C ARG A 18 -2.94 12.27 10.85
N TRP A 19 -2.80 11.56 9.73
CA TRP A 19 -3.31 12.01 8.44
C TRP A 19 -4.83 11.97 8.36
N SER A 20 -5.48 11.04 9.08
CA SER A 20 -6.93 10.92 9.03
C SER A 20 -7.65 12.15 9.55
N ARG A 21 -6.94 13.04 10.27
CA ARG A 21 -7.52 14.26 10.80
C ARG A 21 -7.74 15.32 9.73
N SER A 22 -7.01 15.26 8.62
CA SER A 22 -7.07 16.30 7.59
C SER A 22 -7.25 15.75 6.18
N LYS A 23 -7.18 14.45 5.99
CA LYS A 23 -7.25 13.82 4.68
C LYS A 23 -8.20 12.64 4.70
N ARG A 24 -8.81 12.38 3.55
CA ARG A 24 -9.52 11.12 3.36
C ARG A 24 -8.48 10.01 3.22
N ILE A 25 -8.50 9.08 4.14
CA ILE A 25 -7.59 7.93 4.11
C ILE A 25 -8.37 6.70 3.66
N VAL A 26 -7.79 5.97 2.73
CA VAL A 26 -8.36 4.71 2.25
C VAL A 26 -7.34 3.59 2.46
N LEU A 27 -7.84 2.41 2.74
CA LEU A 27 -7.00 1.27 3.06
C LEU A 27 -7.37 0.07 2.20
N PRO A 28 -6.39 -0.76 1.83
CA PRO A 28 -6.65 -1.90 0.97
C PRO A 28 -7.29 -3.05 1.71
N ARG A 29 -8.13 -3.75 0.97
CA ARG A 29 -8.70 -5.02 1.39
C ARG A 29 -8.57 -6.00 0.24
N VAL A 30 -8.06 -7.19 0.53
CA VAL A 30 -7.95 -8.24 -0.47
C VAL A 30 -9.26 -9.02 -0.51
N GLU A 31 -9.81 -9.14 -1.72
CA GLU A 31 -11.06 -9.86 -1.97
C GLU A 31 -10.80 -10.87 -3.08
N GLY A 32 -10.56 -12.13 -2.68
CA GLY A 32 -10.17 -13.15 -3.63
C GLY A 32 -8.79 -12.86 -4.21
N ASP A 33 -8.71 -12.67 -5.51
CA ASP A 33 -7.46 -12.39 -6.20
C ASP A 33 -7.32 -10.92 -6.61
N ILE A 34 -8.20 -10.05 -6.10
CA ILE A 34 -8.15 -8.61 -6.37
C ILE A 34 -8.06 -7.85 -5.07
N MET A 35 -7.66 -6.60 -5.19
CA MET A 35 -7.55 -5.68 -4.06
C MET A 35 -8.36 -4.43 -4.35
N ARG A 36 -9.09 -3.96 -3.33
CA ARG A 36 -9.86 -2.72 -3.41
C ARG A 36 -9.55 -1.87 -2.21
N PHE A 37 -9.79 -0.58 -2.32
CA PHE A 37 -9.56 0.38 -1.24
C PHE A 37 -10.90 0.88 -0.71
N TYR A 38 -10.96 1.03 0.62
CA TYR A 38 -12.16 1.48 1.32
C TYR A 38 -11.80 2.58 2.30
N ASP A 39 -12.76 3.43 2.62
CA ASP A 39 -12.54 4.52 3.55
C ASP A 39 -12.05 4.01 4.90
N TYR A 40 -11.04 4.67 5.43
CA TYR A 40 -10.53 4.39 6.76
C TYR A 40 -11.40 5.09 7.80
N ASP A 41 -11.91 4.33 8.74
CA ASP A 41 -12.66 4.84 9.87
C ASP A 41 -12.15 4.07 11.11
N PRO A 42 -11.43 4.75 12.02
CA PRO A 42 -10.91 4.08 13.20
C PRO A 42 -11.98 3.36 14.01
N ALA A 43 -13.19 3.89 14.03
CA ALA A 43 -14.28 3.29 14.80
C ALA A 43 -14.84 2.03 14.15
N SER A 44 -14.66 1.87 12.83
CA SER A 44 -15.16 0.72 12.09
C SER A 44 -14.10 -0.32 11.77
N MET A 45 -12.86 -0.09 12.17
CA MET A 45 -11.79 -1.06 11.94
C MET A 45 -12.03 -2.30 12.76
N ASN A 46 -11.95 -3.44 12.13
CA ASN A 46 -12.16 -4.73 12.75
C ASN A 46 -10.83 -5.33 13.19
N ASP A 47 -10.51 -5.18 14.47
CA ASP A 47 -9.30 -5.75 15.04
C ASP A 47 -9.42 -7.23 15.32
N SER A 48 -10.63 -7.77 15.34
CA SER A 48 -10.85 -9.18 15.58
C SER A 48 -10.72 -10.00 14.31
N GLY A 49 -10.34 -9.39 13.23
CA GLY A 49 -10.10 -10.08 11.99
C GLY A 49 -9.07 -11.17 12.14
N SER A 50 -9.09 -12.15 11.27
CA SER A 50 -8.23 -13.32 11.34
C SER A 50 -6.76 -12.93 11.47
N PHE A 51 -6.07 -13.60 12.38
CA PHE A 51 -4.61 -13.44 12.52
C PHE A 51 -4.15 -12.05 12.95
N GLY A 52 -4.99 -11.31 13.65
CA GLY A 52 -4.61 -9.99 14.13
C GLY A 52 -4.41 -8.96 13.03
N ILE A 53 -5.02 -9.16 11.90
CA ILE A 53 -5.01 -8.21 10.80
C ILE A 53 -6.19 -7.28 10.98
N SER A 54 -5.92 -5.97 10.96
CA SER A 54 -6.96 -4.96 10.96
C SER A 54 -7.20 -4.51 9.54
N GLU A 55 -8.42 -4.70 9.06
CA GLU A 55 -8.83 -4.26 7.74
C GLU A 55 -10.11 -3.45 7.84
N PRO A 56 -10.34 -2.47 6.95
CA PRO A 56 -11.60 -1.73 6.97
C PRO A 56 -12.76 -2.62 6.58
N GLU A 57 -13.92 -2.34 7.14
CA GLU A 57 -15.15 -2.96 6.66
C GLU A 57 -15.50 -2.37 5.29
N ALA A 58 -16.17 -3.17 4.47
CA ALA A 58 -16.50 -2.75 3.11
C ALA A 58 -17.70 -1.82 3.09
N THR A 59 -17.55 -0.63 3.67
CA THR A 59 -18.65 0.32 3.79
C THR A 59 -18.62 1.41 2.75
N ALA A 60 -17.43 1.88 2.35
CA ALA A 60 -17.29 2.98 1.42
C ALA A 60 -16.12 2.69 0.50
N LEU A 61 -16.45 2.15 -0.66
CA LEU A 61 -15.47 1.82 -1.68
C LEU A 61 -14.88 3.10 -2.28
N CYS A 62 -13.56 3.12 -2.41
CA CYS A 62 -12.85 4.17 -3.11
C CYS A 62 -12.40 3.62 -4.47
N ARG A 63 -12.75 4.30 -5.54
CA ARG A 63 -12.36 3.87 -6.88
C ARG A 63 -10.93 4.31 -7.20
N PRO A 64 -10.21 3.61 -8.09
CA PRO A 64 -8.82 3.96 -8.41
C PRO A 64 -8.63 5.42 -8.82
N GLU A 65 -9.54 5.98 -9.61
CA GLU A 65 -9.43 7.36 -10.07
C GLU A 65 -9.64 8.40 -8.97
N GLU A 66 -10.13 8.00 -7.81
CA GLU A 66 -10.34 8.91 -6.68
C GLU A 66 -9.12 9.06 -5.78
N ILE A 67 -8.09 8.24 -5.98
CA ILE A 67 -6.90 8.28 -5.15
C ILE A 67 -5.91 9.27 -5.77
N ASP A 68 -5.42 10.20 -4.94
CA ASP A 68 -4.45 11.21 -5.37
C ASP A 68 -3.01 10.77 -5.08
N PHE A 69 -2.83 10.02 -4.01
CA PHE A 69 -1.52 9.62 -3.52
C PHE A 69 -1.63 8.25 -2.90
N ILE A 70 -0.73 7.35 -3.26
CA ILE A 70 -0.72 6.00 -2.70
C ILE A 70 0.66 5.64 -2.18
N ILE A 71 0.69 5.04 -1.00
CA ILE A 71 1.91 4.48 -0.44
C ILE A 71 1.93 3.00 -0.82
N VAL A 72 3.00 2.60 -1.51
CA VAL A 72 3.13 1.24 -2.04
C VAL A 72 4.15 0.48 -1.21
N PRO A 73 3.77 -0.60 -0.56
CA PRO A 73 4.72 -1.41 0.21
C PRO A 73 5.57 -2.28 -0.71
N GLY A 74 6.69 -2.75 -0.19
CA GLY A 74 7.54 -3.67 -0.91
C GLY A 74 8.58 -4.29 0.00
N VAL A 75 9.11 -5.42 -0.44
CA VAL A 75 10.20 -6.12 0.25
C VAL A 75 11.51 -5.42 -0.03
N ALA A 76 11.69 -4.96 -1.26
CA ALA A 76 12.89 -4.27 -1.70
C ALA A 76 12.57 -3.30 -2.83
N PHE A 77 13.43 -2.31 -3.01
CA PHE A 77 13.27 -1.28 -4.03
C PHE A 77 14.62 -0.99 -4.66
N THR A 78 14.61 -0.48 -5.90
CA THR A 78 15.79 0.13 -6.48
C THR A 78 15.65 1.64 -6.45
N ALA A 79 16.76 2.35 -6.61
CA ALA A 79 16.74 3.81 -6.67
C ALA A 79 15.89 4.33 -7.82
N ALA A 80 15.73 3.55 -8.87
CA ALA A 80 14.90 3.89 -10.04
C ALA A 80 13.40 3.67 -9.78
N GLY A 81 13.02 3.15 -8.62
CA GLY A 81 11.62 2.94 -8.27
C GLY A 81 11.06 1.55 -8.56
N MET A 82 11.91 0.64 -9.01
CA MET A 82 11.47 -0.75 -9.18
C MET A 82 11.20 -1.37 -7.81
N ARG A 83 10.22 -2.25 -7.76
CA ARG A 83 9.73 -2.79 -6.50
C ARG A 83 9.62 -4.30 -6.56
N LEU A 84 10.04 -4.95 -5.50
CA LEU A 84 9.80 -6.37 -5.28
C LEU A 84 8.66 -6.50 -4.27
N GLY A 85 7.54 -7.07 -4.69
CA GLY A 85 6.42 -7.36 -3.81
C GLY A 85 6.54 -8.76 -3.22
N ARG A 86 5.47 -9.20 -2.59
CA ARG A 86 5.45 -10.50 -1.92
C ARG A 86 4.95 -11.64 -2.81
N GLY A 87 4.90 -11.42 -4.13
CA GLY A 87 4.60 -12.47 -5.10
C GLY A 87 3.14 -12.63 -5.47
N LYS A 88 2.22 -11.89 -4.89
CA LYS A 88 0.80 -12.00 -5.20
C LYS A 88 0.35 -11.07 -6.33
N GLY A 89 1.11 -10.02 -6.61
CA GLY A 89 0.81 -9.10 -7.69
C GLY A 89 -0.37 -8.15 -7.43
N PHE A 90 -0.86 -8.05 -6.21
CA PHE A 90 -2.03 -7.21 -5.91
C PHE A 90 -1.80 -5.75 -6.24
N TYR A 91 -0.65 -5.20 -5.86
CA TYR A 91 -0.36 -3.80 -6.12
C TYR A 91 -0.12 -3.55 -7.60
N ASP A 92 0.61 -4.42 -8.29
CA ASP A 92 0.86 -4.23 -9.72
C ASP A 92 -0.44 -4.27 -10.51
N LYS A 93 -1.36 -5.16 -10.16
CA LYS A 93 -2.68 -5.20 -10.76
C LYS A 93 -3.46 -3.92 -10.49
N TYR A 94 -3.44 -3.46 -9.25
CA TYR A 94 -4.20 -2.27 -8.86
C TYR A 94 -3.66 -1.03 -9.56
N LEU A 95 -2.34 -0.87 -9.54
CA LEU A 95 -1.68 0.31 -10.11
C LEU A 95 -1.80 0.38 -11.64
N SER A 96 -2.05 -0.74 -12.28
CA SER A 96 -2.18 -0.80 -13.75
C SER A 96 -3.62 -0.70 -14.24
N GLN A 97 -4.59 -0.54 -13.34
CA GLN A 97 -5.99 -0.42 -13.75
C GLN A 97 -6.25 0.85 -14.54
N PRO A 98 -7.16 0.79 -15.53
CA PRO A 98 -7.59 2.00 -16.22
C PRO A 98 -8.15 3.00 -15.22
N GLY A 99 -7.79 4.26 -15.39
CA GLY A 99 -8.25 5.33 -14.49
C GLY A 99 -7.35 5.57 -13.29
N PHE A 100 -6.44 4.66 -12.96
CA PHE A 100 -5.50 4.91 -11.87
C PHE A 100 -4.52 6.01 -12.28
N ARG A 101 -4.41 7.06 -11.43
CA ARG A 101 -3.61 8.25 -11.74
C ARG A 101 -2.79 8.77 -10.56
N ALA A 102 -2.87 8.11 -9.40
CA ALA A 102 -2.25 8.62 -8.20
C ALA A 102 -0.73 8.65 -8.29
N PHE A 103 -0.12 9.58 -7.55
CA PHE A 103 1.31 9.58 -7.33
C PHE A 103 1.67 8.39 -6.43
N LYS A 104 2.67 7.62 -6.84
CA LYS A 104 3.07 6.39 -6.15
C LYS A 104 4.36 6.62 -5.37
N ALA A 105 4.30 6.44 -4.06
CA ALA A 105 5.47 6.56 -3.20
C ALA A 105 5.77 5.21 -2.54
N GLY A 106 7.00 4.74 -2.67
CA GLY A 106 7.47 3.60 -1.91
C GLY A 106 8.05 4.06 -0.59
N VAL A 107 7.82 3.32 0.48
CA VAL A 107 8.38 3.63 1.80
C VAL A 107 9.16 2.42 2.27
N CYS A 108 10.40 2.63 2.67
CA CYS A 108 11.27 1.54 3.06
C CYS A 108 12.35 1.99 4.03
N TYR A 109 13.04 1.01 4.60
CA TYR A 109 14.28 1.25 5.32
C TYR A 109 15.46 1.24 4.35
N PRO A 110 16.60 1.87 4.71
CA PRO A 110 17.76 1.90 3.82
C PRO A 110 18.25 0.52 3.36
N HIS A 111 18.17 -0.49 4.21
CA HIS A 111 18.62 -1.84 3.84
C HIS A 111 17.74 -2.52 2.81
N GLN A 112 16.57 -1.97 2.54
CA GLN A 112 15.66 -2.51 1.52
C GLN A 112 15.94 -1.93 0.13
N VAL A 113 16.84 -0.96 0.03
CA VAL A 113 17.23 -0.40 -1.27
C VAL A 113 18.37 -1.24 -1.82
N VAL A 114 18.16 -1.81 -3.01
CA VAL A 114 19.11 -2.68 -3.67
C VAL A 114 19.45 -2.14 -5.06
N GLU A 115 20.52 -2.65 -5.66
CA GLU A 115 20.95 -2.16 -6.97
C GLU A 115 20.05 -2.63 -8.11
N GLU A 116 19.64 -3.88 -8.05
CA GLU A 116 18.86 -4.51 -9.11
C GLU A 116 17.79 -5.42 -8.54
N LEU A 117 16.69 -5.54 -9.25
CA LEU A 117 15.64 -6.49 -8.97
C LEU A 117 15.21 -7.18 -10.24
N PRO A 118 14.74 -8.45 -10.14
CA PRO A 118 14.15 -9.10 -11.30
C PRO A 118 12.99 -8.26 -11.80
N ALA A 119 12.91 -8.04 -13.09
CA ALA A 119 11.85 -7.24 -13.70
C ALA A 119 10.86 -8.15 -14.40
N ASP A 120 9.57 -7.85 -14.21
CA ASP A 120 8.46 -8.50 -14.90
C ASP A 120 7.76 -7.43 -15.73
N PRO A 121 7.29 -7.75 -16.95
CA PRO A 121 6.62 -6.75 -17.79
C PRO A 121 5.41 -6.08 -17.15
N PHE A 122 4.80 -6.73 -16.16
CA PHE A 122 3.63 -6.18 -15.47
C PHE A 122 3.97 -5.37 -14.22
N ASP A 123 5.25 -5.28 -13.86
CA ASP A 123 5.67 -4.52 -12.69
C ASP A 123 5.46 -3.02 -12.93
N VAL A 124 4.88 -2.35 -11.94
CA VAL A 124 4.67 -0.90 -11.98
C VAL A 124 5.63 -0.25 -10.99
N PRO A 125 6.55 0.59 -11.46
CA PRO A 125 7.48 1.27 -10.55
C PRO A 125 6.79 2.34 -9.74
N VAL A 126 7.39 2.71 -8.60
CA VAL A 126 6.93 3.85 -7.83
C VAL A 126 7.56 5.13 -8.39
N ASP A 127 6.89 6.26 -8.15
CA ASP A 127 7.37 7.56 -8.64
C ASP A 127 8.43 8.17 -7.74
N HIS A 128 8.37 7.83 -6.46
CA HIS A 128 9.30 8.36 -5.46
C HIS A 128 9.55 7.32 -4.38
N LEU A 129 10.76 7.28 -3.87
CA LEU A 129 11.14 6.37 -2.81
C LEU A 129 11.49 7.16 -1.56
N CYS A 130 10.72 6.94 -0.49
CA CYS A 130 10.96 7.54 0.81
C CYS A 130 11.73 6.54 1.66
N CYS A 131 12.96 6.89 2.00
CA CYS A 131 13.83 6.01 2.76
C CYS A 131 13.92 6.53 4.19
N GLY A 132 13.32 5.80 5.12
CA GLY A 132 13.36 6.13 6.53
C GLY A 132 14.61 5.59 7.21
N ARG A 133 14.78 5.97 8.45
CA ARG A 133 15.88 5.46 9.28
C ARG A 133 15.38 4.55 10.37
#